data_d0682acdbc07b0b6300f4452d362e310
#
_entry.id   d0682acdbc07b0b6300f4452d362e310
#
_cell.length_a   1.000
_cell.length_b   1.000
_cell.length_c   1.000
_cell.angle_alpha   90.00
_cell.angle_beta   90.00
_cell.angle_gamma   90.00
#
_symmetry.space_group_name_H-M   'P 1'
#
loop_
_entity.id
_entity.type
_entity.pdbx_description
1 polymer ?
#
loop_
_entity_poly.entity_id
_entity_poly.type
_entity_poly.pdbx_seq_one_letter_code
_entity_poly.pdbx_strand_id
1 'polypeptide(L)'
;MNYLNIRDGLWIFFLALLVRIGYAIFFVETEYLVTEDQALYIHLAQEFSISGFLGVTPERTPGYPLFISIINNIFNGNLWNVVIVQIILDSISCVVIALMAKSLFNKGFFVAGILSAINLNMIILSATVLTDTLFLFLFVLFLFSLFQYLKNEQIKWLFLLILFISLATLVRAVSYYLLPVLLIGLVFWRLCQRDSILKIGTLAVLCLTVIAVLLGGIHQRNYQQYKSTAFVSQTGTAILGWIVPATYQYSGQGSYQQGQKLARERLVSALQRDQ
;
A
#
# COMPACT_ATOMS: atom_id res chain seq x y z
N MET A 1 32.27 -0.06 -5.71
CA MET A 1 30.99 0.67 -5.82
C MET A 1 31.30 2.11 -6.22
N ASN A 2 31.14 2.47 -7.51
CA ASN A 2 31.24 3.87 -7.90
C ASN A 2 30.15 4.64 -7.16
N TYR A 3 30.56 5.60 -6.33
CA TYR A 3 29.66 6.45 -5.56
C TYR A 3 28.68 7.11 -6.54
N LEU A 4 27.39 6.86 -6.35
CA LEU A 4 26.37 7.74 -6.90
C LEU A 4 26.70 9.13 -6.37
N ASN A 5 26.94 10.08 -7.24
CA ASN A 5 26.96 11.47 -6.81
C ASN A 5 25.58 11.75 -6.25
N ILE A 6 25.48 12.14 -4.98
CA ILE A 6 24.24 12.61 -4.34
C ILE A 6 23.52 13.58 -5.29
N ARG A 7 24.30 14.35 -6.05
CA ARG A 7 23.83 15.26 -7.09
C ARG A 7 22.96 14.60 -8.14
N ASP A 8 23.26 13.36 -8.57
CA ASP A 8 22.47 12.67 -9.61
C ASP A 8 21.07 12.28 -9.07
N GLY A 9 21.01 11.84 -7.82
CA GLY A 9 19.75 11.58 -7.14
C GLY A 9 18.90 12.84 -6.95
N LEU A 10 19.54 13.96 -6.58
CA LEU A 10 18.88 15.24 -6.45
C LEU A 10 18.31 15.75 -7.77
N TRP A 11 19.00 15.54 -8.89
CA TRP A 11 18.44 15.91 -10.21
C TRP A 11 17.14 15.16 -10.52
N ILE A 12 17.09 13.84 -10.31
CA ILE A 12 15.86 13.06 -10.52
C ILE A 12 14.77 13.53 -9.56
N PHE A 13 15.11 13.75 -8.28
CA PHE A 13 14.14 14.23 -7.29
C PHE A 13 13.54 15.56 -7.68
N PHE A 14 14.36 16.58 -8.01
CA PHE A 14 13.85 17.90 -8.36
C PHE A 14 13.10 17.91 -9.69
N LEU A 15 13.50 17.11 -10.68
CA LEU A 15 12.75 16.93 -11.91
C LEU A 15 11.36 16.36 -11.61
N ALA A 16 11.31 15.28 -10.85
CA ALA A 16 10.05 14.64 -10.46
C ALA A 16 9.15 15.59 -9.66
N LEU A 17 9.73 16.30 -8.70
CA LEU A 17 9.04 17.28 -7.86
C LEU A 17 8.43 18.41 -8.69
N LEU A 18 9.21 19.00 -9.62
CA LEU A 18 8.78 20.09 -10.48
C LEU A 18 7.61 19.68 -11.38
N VAL A 19 7.67 18.50 -11.99
CA VAL A 19 6.60 17.97 -12.84
C VAL A 19 5.31 17.78 -12.05
N ARG A 20 5.38 17.22 -10.82
CA ARG A 20 4.22 16.96 -9.95
C ARG A 20 3.60 18.24 -9.40
N ILE A 21 4.44 19.17 -8.94
CA ILE A 21 3.97 20.49 -8.49
C ILE A 21 3.33 21.23 -9.65
N GLY A 22 3.94 21.23 -10.85
CA GLY A 22 3.36 21.81 -12.04
C GLY A 22 2.00 21.21 -12.36
N TYR A 23 1.88 19.87 -12.35
CA TYR A 23 0.59 19.21 -12.54
C TYR A 23 -0.44 19.64 -11.47
N ALA A 24 -0.06 19.63 -10.20
CA ALA A 24 -0.96 19.98 -9.09
C ALA A 24 -1.47 21.43 -9.21
N ILE A 25 -0.62 22.38 -9.60
CA ILE A 25 -1.00 23.80 -9.73
C ILE A 25 -1.90 24.04 -10.95
N PHE A 26 -1.62 23.41 -12.10
CA PHE A 26 -2.30 23.73 -13.35
C PHE A 26 -3.53 22.86 -13.64
N PHE A 27 -3.65 21.67 -13.03
CA PHE A 27 -4.67 20.68 -13.40
C PHE A 27 -5.52 20.18 -12.24
N VAL A 28 -5.16 20.50 -10.97
CA VAL A 28 -5.94 20.04 -9.82
C VAL A 28 -6.75 21.19 -9.25
N GLU A 29 -8.06 21.13 -9.42
CA GLU A 29 -8.98 22.04 -8.77
C GLU A 29 -9.34 21.52 -7.38
N THR A 30 -9.49 22.42 -6.42
CA THR A 30 -9.75 22.05 -5.00
C THR A 30 -11.06 21.26 -4.86
N GLU A 31 -12.04 21.50 -5.71
CA GLU A 31 -13.33 20.80 -5.72
C GLU A 31 -13.19 19.31 -6.10
N TYR A 32 -12.21 18.96 -6.93
CA TYR A 32 -11.94 17.57 -7.33
C TYR A 32 -11.05 16.80 -6.37
N LEU A 33 -10.56 17.43 -5.29
CA LEU A 33 -9.82 16.74 -4.23
C LEU A 33 -10.72 15.82 -3.38
N VAL A 34 -12.04 15.91 -3.53
CA VAL A 34 -13.00 15.14 -2.73
C VAL A 34 -13.98 14.38 -3.65
N THR A 35 -13.57 13.19 -4.09
CA THR A 35 -14.47 12.18 -4.70
C THR A 35 -15.00 11.23 -3.61
N GLU A 36 -15.86 10.28 -3.98
CA GLU A 36 -16.47 9.34 -3.02
C GLU A 36 -15.44 8.59 -2.18
N ASP A 37 -14.39 8.01 -2.79
CA ASP A 37 -13.35 7.27 -2.07
C ASP A 37 -12.48 8.20 -1.21
N GLN A 38 -12.21 9.42 -1.68
CA GLN A 38 -11.43 10.42 -0.93
C GLN A 38 -12.19 10.88 0.31
N ALA A 39 -13.49 11.17 0.17
CA ALA A 39 -14.36 11.54 1.29
C ALA A 39 -14.35 10.46 2.38
N LEU A 40 -14.40 9.18 1.99
CA LEU A 40 -14.30 8.07 2.92
C LEU A 40 -12.98 8.07 3.70
N TYR A 41 -11.84 8.25 3.02
CA TYR A 41 -10.54 8.27 3.71
C TYR A 41 -10.37 9.48 4.63
N ILE A 42 -10.92 10.63 4.26
CA ILE A 42 -10.91 11.84 5.11
C ILE A 42 -11.75 11.59 6.37
N HIS A 43 -12.95 11.03 6.22
CA HIS A 43 -13.82 10.66 7.34
C HIS A 43 -13.12 9.65 8.28
N LEU A 44 -12.55 8.58 7.74
CA LEU A 44 -11.80 7.59 8.52
C LEU A 44 -10.58 8.19 9.24
N ALA A 45 -9.93 9.20 8.66
CA ALA A 45 -8.84 9.91 9.32
C ALA A 45 -9.30 10.75 10.50
N GLN A 46 -10.50 11.34 10.42
CA GLN A 46 -11.13 12.07 11.54
C GLN A 46 -11.52 11.11 12.66
N GLU A 47 -12.15 9.97 12.32
CA GLU A 47 -12.46 8.92 13.31
C GLU A 47 -11.19 8.39 13.98
N PHE A 48 -10.11 8.19 13.22
CA PHE A 48 -8.83 7.77 13.75
C PHE A 48 -8.26 8.78 14.77
N SER A 49 -8.39 10.08 14.51
CA SER A 49 -7.95 11.15 15.41
C SER A 49 -8.73 11.17 16.72
N ILE A 50 -10.02 10.76 16.71
CA ILE A 50 -10.90 10.77 17.89
C ILE A 50 -10.78 9.47 18.67
N SER A 51 -10.88 8.33 17.99
CA SER A 51 -11.02 6.99 18.60
C SER A 51 -9.77 6.12 18.46
N GLY A 52 -8.71 6.63 17.82
CA GLY A 52 -7.50 5.91 17.55
C GLY A 52 -7.74 4.70 16.62
N PHE A 53 -6.88 3.69 16.76
CA PHE A 53 -6.93 2.48 15.93
C PHE A 53 -8.27 1.71 16.00
N LEU A 54 -8.98 1.83 17.11
CA LEU A 54 -10.27 1.14 17.32
C LEU A 54 -11.42 1.78 16.54
N GLY A 55 -11.32 3.05 16.16
CA GLY A 55 -12.36 3.77 15.40
C GLY A 55 -12.42 3.42 13.92
N VAL A 56 -11.34 2.85 13.36
CA VAL A 56 -11.31 2.52 11.92
C VAL A 56 -12.11 1.26 11.65
N THR A 57 -13.09 1.34 10.75
CA THR A 57 -13.93 0.20 10.35
C THR A 57 -13.08 -0.91 9.70
N PRO A 58 -13.52 -2.20 9.76
CA PRO A 58 -12.78 -3.29 9.12
C PRO A 58 -12.87 -3.26 7.58
N GLU A 59 -13.62 -2.33 7.02
CA GLU A 59 -13.82 -2.22 5.57
C GLU A 59 -12.56 -1.74 4.86
N ARG A 60 -11.76 -0.89 5.51
CA ARG A 60 -10.51 -0.35 4.98
C ARG A 60 -9.34 -0.62 5.92
N THR A 61 -8.15 -0.66 5.36
CA THR A 61 -6.90 -0.75 6.14
C THR A 61 -6.59 0.60 6.81
N PRO A 62 -6.02 0.61 8.04
CA PRO A 62 -5.86 1.82 8.83
C PRO A 62 -4.68 2.71 8.42
N GLY A 63 -3.76 2.22 7.58
CA GLY A 63 -2.49 2.92 7.31
C GLY A 63 -2.66 4.26 6.61
N TYR A 64 -3.57 4.36 5.64
CA TYR A 64 -3.80 5.61 4.94
C TYR A 64 -4.62 6.63 5.76
N PRO A 65 -5.71 6.25 6.45
CA PRO A 65 -6.34 7.11 7.45
C PRO A 65 -5.36 7.65 8.51
N LEU A 66 -4.47 6.81 9.04
CA LEU A 66 -3.43 7.24 9.96
C LEU A 66 -2.47 8.26 9.33
N PHE A 67 -2.04 8.03 8.09
CA PHE A 67 -1.19 8.97 7.35
C PHE A 67 -1.84 10.34 7.20
N ILE A 68 -3.11 10.41 6.77
CA ILE A 68 -3.86 11.66 6.68
C ILE A 68 -4.00 12.31 8.06
N SER A 69 -4.36 11.53 9.10
CA SER A 69 -4.52 12.02 10.47
C SER A 69 -3.24 12.68 11.01
N ILE A 70 -2.08 12.05 10.78
CA ILE A 70 -0.78 12.60 11.20
C ILE A 70 -0.52 13.95 10.51
N ILE A 71 -0.72 14.03 9.20
CA ILE A 71 -0.50 15.27 8.43
C ILE A 71 -1.46 16.36 8.89
N ASN A 72 -2.74 16.04 9.06
CA ASN A 72 -3.74 16.99 9.52
C ASN A 72 -3.43 17.54 10.92
N ASN A 73 -2.92 16.72 11.83
CA ASN A 73 -2.52 17.16 13.17
C ASN A 73 -1.28 18.07 13.15
N ILE A 74 -0.35 17.87 12.20
CA ILE A 74 0.85 18.70 12.07
C ILE A 74 0.55 20.04 11.36
N PHE A 75 -0.33 20.02 10.34
CA PHE A 75 -0.52 21.13 9.40
C PHE A 75 -1.94 21.71 9.38
N ASN A 76 -2.69 21.62 10.48
CA ASN A 76 -4.01 22.25 10.66
C ASN A 76 -5.11 21.82 9.65
N GLY A 77 -5.07 20.57 9.15
CA GLY A 77 -6.20 19.97 8.45
C GLY A 77 -6.42 20.38 6.99
N ASN A 78 -5.48 21.06 6.35
CA ASN A 78 -5.59 21.38 4.93
C ASN A 78 -5.19 20.18 4.06
N LEU A 79 -6.11 19.72 3.19
CA LEU A 79 -5.88 18.58 2.28
C LEU A 79 -4.71 18.78 1.31
N TRP A 80 -4.40 20.02 0.94
CA TRP A 80 -3.21 20.31 0.14
C TRP A 80 -1.92 19.89 0.81
N ASN A 81 -1.86 19.85 2.14
CA ASN A 81 -0.68 19.35 2.85
C ASN A 81 -0.49 17.84 2.64
N VAL A 82 -1.60 17.08 2.55
CA VAL A 82 -1.56 15.66 2.20
C VAL A 82 -1.01 15.48 0.78
N VAL A 83 -1.50 16.27 -0.18
CA VAL A 83 -1.03 16.26 -1.57
C VAL A 83 0.46 16.62 -1.65
N ILE A 84 0.92 17.66 -0.96
CA ILE A 84 2.34 18.06 -0.95
C ILE A 84 3.23 16.92 -0.42
N VAL A 85 2.83 16.29 0.68
CA VAL A 85 3.59 15.15 1.24
C VAL A 85 3.60 13.98 0.26
N GLN A 86 2.47 13.67 -0.39
CA GLN A 86 2.41 12.63 -1.43
C GLN A 86 3.33 12.93 -2.61
N ILE A 87 3.35 14.17 -3.10
CA ILE A 87 4.25 14.62 -4.18
C ILE A 87 5.72 14.39 -3.78
N ILE A 88 6.10 14.72 -2.55
CA ILE A 88 7.46 14.49 -2.05
C ILE A 88 7.78 13.00 -2.00
N LEU A 89 6.90 12.17 -1.44
CA LEU A 89 7.09 10.72 -1.35
C LEU A 89 7.22 10.08 -2.74
N ASP A 90 6.40 10.51 -3.69
CA ASP A 90 6.44 9.99 -5.05
C ASP A 90 7.71 10.44 -5.80
N SER A 91 8.17 11.65 -5.56
CA SER A 91 9.46 12.14 -6.09
C SER A 91 10.65 11.34 -5.52
N ILE A 92 10.60 10.94 -4.24
CA ILE A 92 11.57 10.03 -3.64
C ILE A 92 11.47 8.63 -4.28
N SER A 93 10.25 8.14 -4.57
CA SER A 93 10.05 6.86 -5.26
C SER A 93 10.78 6.81 -6.60
N CYS A 94 10.77 7.90 -7.38
CA CYS A 94 11.50 8.00 -8.63
C CYS A 94 13.02 7.81 -8.44
N VAL A 95 13.58 8.39 -7.37
CA VAL A 95 15.00 8.21 -7.02
C VAL A 95 15.30 6.76 -6.64
N VAL A 96 14.44 6.14 -5.82
CA VAL A 96 14.62 4.74 -5.40
C VAL A 96 14.51 3.80 -6.60
N ILE A 97 13.60 4.03 -7.54
CA ILE A 97 13.50 3.29 -8.81
C ILE A 97 14.79 3.41 -9.63
N ALA A 98 15.33 4.62 -9.73
CA ALA A 98 16.61 4.86 -10.41
C ALA A 98 17.78 4.09 -9.74
N LEU A 99 17.82 4.08 -8.39
CA LEU A 99 18.79 3.33 -7.60
C LEU A 99 18.65 1.82 -7.80
N MET A 100 17.41 1.31 -7.88
CA MET A 100 17.14 -0.10 -8.18
C MET A 100 17.68 -0.48 -9.56
N ALA A 101 17.39 0.30 -10.60
CA ALA A 101 17.88 0.04 -11.94
C ALA A 101 19.42 -0.02 -11.97
N LYS A 102 20.10 0.91 -11.30
CA LYS A 102 21.55 0.90 -11.18
C LYS A 102 22.06 -0.34 -10.41
N SER A 103 21.39 -0.72 -9.33
CA SER A 103 21.78 -1.88 -8.52
C SER A 103 21.66 -3.20 -9.28
N LEU A 104 20.63 -3.33 -10.13
CA LEU A 104 20.33 -4.54 -10.90
C LEU A 104 21.20 -4.65 -12.16
N PHE A 105 21.36 -3.55 -12.90
CA PHE A 105 21.93 -3.57 -14.24
C PHE A 105 23.30 -2.88 -14.32
N ASN A 106 23.81 -2.31 -13.23
CA ASN A 106 24.98 -1.44 -13.16
C ASN A 106 24.91 -0.19 -14.05
N LYS A 107 23.77 0.06 -14.68
CA LYS A 107 23.47 1.17 -15.59
C LYS A 107 21.96 1.48 -15.53
N GLY A 108 21.49 2.46 -16.29
CA GLY A 108 20.04 2.74 -16.41
C GLY A 108 19.50 3.68 -15.33
N PHE A 109 20.34 4.23 -14.44
CA PHE A 109 19.90 5.14 -13.38
C PHE A 109 19.07 6.32 -13.92
N PHE A 110 19.61 7.08 -14.86
CA PHE A 110 18.91 8.25 -15.42
C PHE A 110 17.68 7.84 -16.24
N VAL A 111 17.77 6.78 -17.03
CA VAL A 111 16.65 6.29 -17.85
C VAL A 111 15.47 5.91 -16.97
N ALA A 112 15.69 5.07 -15.95
CA ALA A 112 14.64 4.65 -15.04
C ALA A 112 14.10 5.82 -14.21
N GLY A 113 14.98 6.71 -13.74
CA GLY A 113 14.59 7.90 -12.99
C GLY A 113 13.75 8.87 -13.81
N ILE A 114 14.14 9.17 -15.05
CA ILE A 114 13.40 10.07 -15.93
C ILE A 114 12.05 9.43 -16.33
N LEU A 115 12.03 8.16 -16.73
CA LEU A 115 10.79 7.47 -17.09
C LEU A 115 9.80 7.44 -15.92
N SER A 116 10.26 7.24 -14.69
CA SER A 116 9.39 7.31 -13.51
C SER A 116 8.96 8.75 -13.19
N ALA A 117 9.84 9.73 -13.38
CA ALA A 117 9.53 11.15 -13.14
C ALA A 117 8.43 11.68 -14.08
N ILE A 118 8.39 11.22 -15.33
CA ILE A 118 7.39 11.62 -16.34
C ILE A 118 6.22 10.63 -16.47
N ASN A 119 6.15 9.59 -15.63
CA ASN A 119 5.07 8.62 -15.65
C ASN A 119 3.75 9.29 -15.26
N LEU A 120 2.79 9.32 -16.20
CA LEU A 120 1.53 10.03 -16.04
C LEU A 120 0.70 9.52 -14.88
N ASN A 121 0.63 8.20 -14.67
CA ASN A 121 -0.12 7.63 -13.55
C ASN A 121 0.48 8.05 -12.20
N MET A 122 1.81 8.02 -12.05
CA MET A 122 2.47 8.47 -10.84
C MET A 122 2.20 9.96 -10.59
N ILE A 123 2.25 10.80 -11.63
CA ILE A 123 1.97 12.24 -11.53
C ILE A 123 0.55 12.48 -11.04
N ILE A 124 -0.47 11.90 -11.71
CA ILE A 124 -1.89 12.07 -11.37
C ILE A 124 -2.17 11.57 -9.95
N LEU A 125 -1.74 10.35 -9.62
CA LEU A 125 -2.00 9.73 -8.32
C LEU A 125 -1.30 10.48 -7.18
N SER A 126 -0.13 11.10 -7.41
CA SER A 126 0.55 11.89 -6.39
C SER A 126 -0.23 13.14 -5.97
N ALA A 127 -1.05 13.68 -6.88
CA ALA A 127 -1.90 14.85 -6.64
C ALA A 127 -3.32 14.48 -6.21
N THR A 128 -3.63 13.20 -6.04
CA THR A 128 -4.95 12.71 -5.64
C THR A 128 -4.88 12.14 -4.22
N VAL A 129 -5.86 12.48 -3.35
CA VAL A 129 -5.89 11.97 -1.96
C VAL A 129 -6.37 10.51 -1.95
N LEU A 130 -5.48 9.58 -2.36
CA LEU A 130 -5.72 8.14 -2.44
C LEU A 130 -4.53 7.34 -1.89
N THR A 131 -4.78 6.08 -1.61
CA THR A 131 -3.79 5.15 -1.04
C THR A 131 -2.61 4.86 -1.95
N ASP A 132 -2.75 5.13 -3.26
CA ASP A 132 -1.87 4.63 -4.32
C ASP A 132 -0.44 5.15 -4.18
N THR A 133 -0.26 6.43 -3.93
CA THR A 133 1.07 7.04 -3.79
C THR A 133 1.83 6.53 -2.58
N LEU A 134 1.18 6.50 -1.41
CA LEU A 134 1.81 6.00 -0.19
C LEU A 134 2.13 4.49 -0.32
N PHE A 135 1.20 3.73 -0.92
CA PHE A 135 1.42 2.32 -1.20
C PHE A 135 2.61 2.11 -2.13
N LEU A 136 2.67 2.82 -3.27
CA LEU A 136 3.76 2.72 -4.23
C LEU A 136 5.10 3.05 -3.58
N PHE A 137 5.18 4.12 -2.81
CA PHE A 137 6.39 4.50 -2.08
C PHE A 137 6.91 3.37 -1.18
N LEU A 138 6.03 2.82 -0.33
CA LEU A 138 6.39 1.71 0.56
C LEU A 138 6.75 0.44 -0.20
N PHE A 139 6.04 0.16 -1.30
CA PHE A 139 6.28 -1.01 -2.13
C PHE A 139 7.60 -0.92 -2.89
N VAL A 140 7.97 0.25 -3.38
CA VAL A 140 9.28 0.48 -4.02
C VAL A 140 10.41 0.33 -2.99
N LEU A 141 10.25 0.84 -1.76
CA LEU A 141 11.20 0.64 -0.67
C LEU A 141 11.34 -0.84 -0.28
N PHE A 142 10.22 -1.57 -0.24
CA PHE A 142 10.21 -3.02 -0.05
C PHE A 142 11.03 -3.74 -1.13
N LEU A 143 10.76 -3.46 -2.41
CA LEU A 143 11.49 -4.08 -3.52
C LEU A 143 12.97 -3.73 -3.47
N PHE A 144 13.32 -2.48 -3.22
CA PHE A 144 14.71 -2.06 -3.05
C PHE A 144 15.40 -2.83 -1.93
N SER A 145 14.73 -2.97 -0.78
CA SER A 145 15.26 -3.70 0.37
C SER A 145 15.41 -5.20 0.08
N LEU A 146 14.46 -5.78 -0.65
CA LEU A 146 14.52 -7.17 -1.11
C LEU A 146 15.77 -7.41 -2.00
N PHE A 147 15.97 -6.57 -3.01
CA PHE A 147 17.16 -6.69 -3.86
C PHE A 147 18.46 -6.52 -3.10
N GLN A 148 18.51 -5.57 -2.17
CA GLN A 148 19.70 -5.37 -1.33
C GLN A 148 19.94 -6.56 -0.40
N TYR A 149 18.87 -7.17 0.11
CA TYR A 149 18.98 -8.39 0.93
C TYR A 149 19.48 -9.57 0.13
N LEU A 150 18.91 -9.83 -1.04
CA LEU A 150 19.34 -10.92 -1.92
C LEU A 150 20.81 -10.76 -2.39
N LYS A 151 21.30 -9.53 -2.50
CA LYS A 151 22.67 -9.23 -2.92
C LYS A 151 23.70 -9.28 -1.78
N ASN A 152 23.33 -8.76 -0.61
CA ASN A 152 24.29 -8.50 0.47
C ASN A 152 24.08 -9.39 1.70
N GLU A 153 22.95 -10.08 1.79
CA GLU A 153 22.53 -10.95 2.90
C GLU A 153 22.53 -10.31 4.30
N GLN A 154 22.53 -8.97 4.37
CA GLN A 154 22.60 -8.25 5.64
C GLN A 154 21.23 -8.20 6.30
N ILE A 155 21.18 -8.51 7.60
CA ILE A 155 19.95 -8.57 8.41
C ILE A 155 19.16 -7.25 8.39
N LYS A 156 19.83 -6.10 8.27
CA LYS A 156 19.16 -4.80 8.17
C LYS A 156 18.23 -4.71 6.97
N TRP A 157 18.64 -5.28 5.82
CA TRP A 157 17.81 -5.29 4.61
C TRP A 157 16.64 -6.26 4.74
N LEU A 158 16.82 -7.39 5.44
CA LEU A 158 15.71 -8.29 5.78
C LEU A 158 14.69 -7.58 6.68
N PHE A 159 15.13 -6.88 7.71
CA PHE A 159 14.24 -6.11 8.58
C PHE A 159 13.47 -5.04 7.80
N LEU A 160 14.18 -4.25 6.97
CA LEU A 160 13.57 -3.18 6.17
C LEU A 160 12.56 -3.73 5.16
N LEU A 161 12.85 -4.83 4.48
CA LEU A 161 11.91 -5.40 3.52
C LEU A 161 10.61 -5.87 4.20
N ILE A 162 10.70 -6.53 5.37
CA ILE A 162 9.50 -6.97 6.11
C ILE A 162 8.76 -5.78 6.70
N LEU A 163 9.47 -4.78 7.19
CA LEU A 163 8.87 -3.54 7.68
C LEU A 163 8.07 -2.84 6.57
N PHE A 164 8.68 -2.60 5.41
CA PHE A 164 8.02 -1.87 4.33
C PHE A 164 6.85 -2.63 3.71
N ILE A 165 6.95 -3.95 3.52
CA ILE A 165 5.81 -4.72 3.02
C ILE A 165 4.66 -4.78 4.04
N SER A 166 4.95 -4.86 5.35
CA SER A 166 3.94 -4.80 6.39
C SER A 166 3.27 -3.44 6.46
N LEU A 167 4.03 -2.34 6.36
CA LEU A 167 3.48 -0.98 6.25
C LEU A 167 2.65 -0.80 4.97
N ALA A 168 3.11 -1.32 3.83
CA ALA A 168 2.34 -1.32 2.59
C ALA A 168 1.03 -2.10 2.74
N THR A 169 1.02 -3.20 3.51
CA THR A 169 -0.18 -3.97 3.83
C THR A 169 -1.16 -3.17 4.67
N LEU A 170 -0.67 -2.36 5.61
CA LEU A 170 -1.51 -1.43 6.37
C LEU A 170 -2.15 -0.34 5.49
N VAL A 171 -1.54 -0.01 4.36
CA VAL A 171 -2.08 0.97 3.40
C VAL A 171 -3.05 0.33 2.40
N ARG A 172 -2.72 -0.85 1.86
CA ARG A 172 -3.58 -1.61 0.93
C ARG A 172 -3.52 -3.10 1.23
N ALA A 173 -4.68 -3.68 1.48
CA ALA A 173 -4.82 -5.09 1.86
C ALA A 173 -4.30 -6.09 0.81
N VAL A 174 -4.13 -5.68 -0.46
CA VAL A 174 -3.61 -6.55 -1.53
C VAL A 174 -2.24 -7.15 -1.19
N SER A 175 -1.40 -6.39 -0.49
CA SER A 175 -0.07 -6.86 -0.07
C SER A 175 -0.12 -7.95 1.00
N TYR A 176 -1.24 -8.11 1.71
CA TYR A 176 -1.40 -9.17 2.69
C TYR A 176 -1.15 -10.56 2.09
N TYR A 177 -1.64 -10.77 0.88
CA TYR A 177 -1.47 -12.04 0.16
C TYR A 177 -0.05 -12.26 -0.37
N LEU A 178 0.79 -11.22 -0.43
CA LEU A 178 2.20 -11.34 -0.79
C LEU A 178 3.07 -11.84 0.37
N LEU A 179 2.64 -11.64 1.62
CA LEU A 179 3.44 -12.02 2.80
C LEU A 179 3.79 -13.52 2.83
N PRO A 180 2.83 -14.47 2.68
CA PRO A 180 3.16 -15.89 2.65
C PRO A 180 4.03 -16.25 1.43
N VAL A 181 3.78 -15.66 0.27
CA VAL A 181 4.57 -15.90 -0.95
C VAL A 181 6.01 -15.43 -0.74
N LEU A 182 6.20 -14.26 -0.14
CA LEU A 182 7.52 -13.72 0.19
C LEU A 182 8.26 -14.64 1.17
N LEU A 183 7.59 -15.07 2.24
CA LEU A 183 8.21 -15.93 3.25
C LEU A 183 8.64 -17.27 2.64
N ILE A 184 7.76 -17.90 1.86
CA ILE A 184 8.06 -19.15 1.14
C ILE A 184 9.23 -18.93 0.17
N GLY A 185 9.23 -17.85 -0.59
CA GLY A 185 10.30 -17.50 -1.52
C GLY A 185 11.64 -17.30 -0.84
N LEU A 186 11.67 -16.59 0.30
CA LEU A 186 12.90 -16.38 1.06
C LEU A 186 13.42 -17.67 1.68
N VAL A 187 12.56 -18.51 2.24
CA VAL A 187 12.93 -19.83 2.77
C VAL A 187 13.48 -20.72 1.65
N PHE A 188 12.77 -20.80 0.53
CA PHE A 188 13.21 -21.57 -0.64
C PHE A 188 14.58 -21.10 -1.16
N TRP A 189 14.76 -19.79 -1.30
CA TRP A 189 16.05 -19.22 -1.71
C TRP A 189 17.19 -19.60 -0.77
N ARG A 190 16.96 -19.55 0.57
CA ARG A 190 17.96 -19.97 1.57
C ARG A 190 18.26 -21.47 1.51
N LEU A 191 17.25 -22.31 1.24
CA LEU A 191 17.44 -23.77 1.03
C LEU A 191 18.32 -24.02 -0.21
N CYS A 192 18.11 -23.28 -1.32
CA CYS A 192 18.96 -23.37 -2.51
C CYS A 192 20.41 -22.95 -2.24
N GLN A 193 20.65 -22.03 -1.31
CA GLN A 193 21.99 -21.64 -0.85
C GLN A 193 22.63 -22.65 0.10
N ARG A 194 21.90 -23.74 0.46
CA ARG A 194 22.31 -24.77 1.41
C ARG A 194 22.64 -24.22 2.82
N ASP A 195 21.95 -23.17 3.21
CA ASP A 195 22.07 -22.61 4.56
C ASP A 195 21.63 -23.62 5.62
N SER A 196 22.17 -23.49 6.84
CA SER A 196 21.78 -24.34 7.96
C SER A 196 20.30 -24.12 8.34
N ILE A 197 19.63 -25.17 8.79
CA ILE A 197 18.23 -25.11 9.25
C ILE A 197 18.05 -24.05 10.34
N LEU A 198 19.05 -23.85 11.19
CA LEU A 198 19.00 -22.83 12.23
C LEU A 198 18.92 -21.40 11.64
N LYS A 199 19.71 -21.08 10.61
CA LYS A 199 19.65 -19.79 9.94
C LYS A 199 18.29 -19.56 9.26
N ILE A 200 17.75 -20.59 8.60
CA ILE A 200 16.45 -20.55 7.95
C ILE A 200 15.34 -20.33 9.00
N GLY A 201 15.39 -21.06 10.10
CA GLY A 201 14.45 -20.92 11.21
C GLY A 201 14.50 -19.52 11.83
N THR A 202 15.70 -18.98 12.07
CA THR A 202 15.86 -17.62 12.60
C THR A 202 15.26 -16.56 11.66
N LEU A 203 15.49 -16.70 10.35
CA LEU A 203 14.87 -15.82 9.33
C LEU A 203 13.35 -15.89 9.40
N ALA A 204 12.77 -17.09 9.39
CA ALA A 204 11.33 -17.29 9.43
C ALA A 204 10.71 -16.69 10.71
N VAL A 205 11.32 -16.94 11.87
CA VAL A 205 10.87 -16.38 13.16
C VAL A 205 10.92 -14.87 13.16
N LEU A 206 12.02 -14.26 12.68
CA LEU A 206 12.14 -12.80 12.58
C LEU A 206 11.03 -12.22 11.70
N CYS A 207 10.83 -12.78 10.50
CA CYS A 207 9.78 -12.33 9.60
C CYS A 207 8.40 -12.42 10.24
N LEU A 208 8.06 -13.57 10.81
CA LEU A 208 6.76 -13.79 11.45
C LEU A 208 6.55 -12.86 12.66
N THR A 209 7.59 -12.61 13.45
CA THR A 209 7.50 -11.71 14.61
C THR A 209 7.19 -10.28 14.17
N VAL A 210 7.90 -9.75 13.16
CA VAL A 210 7.65 -8.37 12.67
C VAL A 210 6.25 -8.26 12.06
N ILE A 211 5.81 -9.26 11.28
CA ILE A 211 4.45 -9.32 10.72
C ILE A 211 3.42 -9.35 11.85
N ALA A 212 3.60 -10.22 12.85
CA ALA A 212 2.67 -10.35 13.97
C ALA A 212 2.56 -9.06 14.79
N VAL A 213 3.68 -8.37 15.05
CA VAL A 213 3.68 -7.09 15.78
C VAL A 213 2.95 -6.00 15.01
N LEU A 214 3.16 -5.91 13.70
CA LEU A 214 2.59 -4.83 12.89
C LEU A 214 1.13 -5.09 12.47
N LEU A 215 0.77 -6.33 12.17
CA LEU A 215 -0.55 -6.67 11.64
C LEU A 215 -1.44 -7.42 12.64
N GLY A 216 -0.89 -8.03 13.67
CA GLY A 216 -1.63 -8.82 14.65
C GLY A 216 -2.71 -8.03 15.39
N GLY A 217 -2.44 -6.75 15.68
CA GLY A 217 -3.42 -5.85 16.30
C GLY A 217 -4.71 -5.68 15.50
N ILE A 218 -4.62 -5.73 14.14
CA ILE A 218 -5.81 -5.66 13.27
C ILE A 218 -6.66 -6.93 13.42
N HIS A 219 -6.03 -8.09 13.37
CA HIS A 219 -6.74 -9.38 13.56
C HIS A 219 -7.39 -9.45 14.95
N GLN A 220 -6.65 -9.05 15.98
CA GLN A 220 -7.18 -9.02 17.36
C GLN A 220 -8.39 -8.09 17.47
N ARG A 221 -8.31 -6.86 16.94
CA ARG A 221 -9.43 -5.91 16.93
C ARG A 221 -10.64 -6.50 16.19
N ASN A 222 -10.43 -7.04 14.97
CA ASN A 222 -11.49 -7.59 14.15
C ASN A 222 -12.17 -8.78 14.83
N TYR A 223 -11.40 -9.63 15.51
CA TYR A 223 -11.97 -10.73 16.28
C TYR A 223 -12.76 -10.26 17.49
N GLN A 224 -12.25 -9.27 18.22
CA GLN A 224 -12.93 -8.76 19.44
C GLN A 224 -14.23 -8.04 19.09
N GLN A 225 -14.21 -7.15 18.08
CA GLN A 225 -15.34 -6.29 17.74
C GLN A 225 -16.36 -6.97 16.81
N TYR A 226 -15.89 -7.75 15.84
CA TYR A 226 -16.71 -8.28 14.75
C TYR A 226 -16.74 -9.80 14.69
N LYS A 227 -16.08 -10.50 15.61
CA LYS A 227 -15.92 -11.98 15.63
C LYS A 227 -15.36 -12.54 14.31
N SER A 228 -14.60 -11.73 13.57
CA SER A 228 -14.03 -12.06 12.28
C SER A 228 -12.50 -12.14 12.37
N THR A 229 -11.91 -13.17 11.77
CA THR A 229 -10.45 -13.30 11.59
C THR A 229 -9.94 -12.66 10.30
N ALA A 230 -10.84 -12.15 9.45
CA ALA A 230 -10.46 -11.47 8.21
C ALA A 230 -9.62 -10.22 8.48
N PHE A 231 -8.61 -9.97 7.64
CA PHE A 231 -7.78 -8.77 7.74
C PHE A 231 -8.61 -7.51 7.42
N VAL A 232 -9.39 -7.55 6.33
CA VAL A 232 -10.36 -6.52 5.94
C VAL A 232 -11.62 -7.17 5.38
N SER A 233 -12.78 -6.51 5.50
CA SER A 233 -14.05 -6.97 4.93
C SER A 233 -14.24 -6.55 3.47
N GLN A 234 -13.39 -5.68 2.93
CA GLN A 234 -13.48 -5.13 1.57
C GLN A 234 -13.58 -6.21 0.48
N THR A 235 -12.91 -7.34 0.64
CA THR A 235 -12.99 -8.44 -0.34
C THR A 235 -14.42 -8.99 -0.44
N GLY A 236 -15.10 -9.18 0.69
CA GLY A 236 -16.50 -9.64 0.72
C GLY A 236 -17.45 -8.62 0.07
N THR A 237 -17.29 -7.34 0.41
CA THR A 237 -18.10 -6.26 -0.17
C THR A 237 -17.87 -6.12 -1.67
N ALA A 238 -16.64 -6.26 -2.14
CA ALA A 238 -16.30 -6.23 -3.57
C ALA A 238 -16.92 -7.42 -4.32
N ILE A 239 -16.86 -8.63 -3.77
CA ILE A 239 -17.46 -9.81 -4.38
C ILE A 239 -18.98 -9.63 -4.50
N LEU A 240 -19.64 -9.25 -3.41
CA LEU A 240 -21.10 -9.12 -3.38
C LEU A 240 -21.60 -7.89 -4.15
N GLY A 241 -20.88 -6.77 -4.10
CA GLY A 241 -21.29 -5.52 -4.71
C GLY A 241 -20.95 -5.36 -6.19
N TRP A 242 -19.90 -6.06 -6.67
CA TRP A 242 -19.35 -5.85 -8.01
C TRP A 242 -19.28 -7.16 -8.82
N ILE A 243 -18.66 -8.22 -8.27
CA ILE A 243 -18.41 -9.45 -9.03
C ILE A 243 -19.69 -10.22 -9.28
N VAL A 244 -20.49 -10.46 -8.25
CA VAL A 244 -21.77 -11.20 -8.37
C VAL A 244 -22.74 -10.49 -9.31
N PRO A 245 -22.99 -9.16 -9.19
CA PRO A 245 -23.85 -8.44 -10.13
C PRO A 245 -23.34 -8.46 -11.57
N ALA A 246 -22.02 -8.27 -11.77
CA ALA A 246 -21.43 -8.34 -13.10
C ALA A 246 -21.57 -9.73 -13.71
N THR A 247 -21.29 -10.79 -12.95
CA THR A 247 -21.46 -12.17 -13.41
C THR A 247 -22.92 -12.47 -13.77
N TYR A 248 -23.88 -11.99 -12.96
CA TYR A 248 -25.30 -12.13 -13.20
C TYR A 248 -25.73 -11.49 -14.53
N GLN A 249 -25.24 -10.27 -14.79
CA GLN A 249 -25.49 -9.54 -16.02
C GLN A 249 -24.87 -10.25 -17.25
N TYR A 250 -23.57 -10.58 -17.17
CA TYR A 250 -22.86 -11.19 -18.30
C TYR A 250 -23.30 -12.64 -18.60
N SER A 251 -23.86 -13.35 -17.62
CA SER A 251 -24.46 -14.67 -17.84
C SER A 251 -25.87 -14.63 -18.46
N GLY A 252 -26.39 -13.44 -18.75
CA GLY A 252 -27.72 -13.27 -19.37
C GLY A 252 -28.89 -13.51 -18.41
N GLN A 253 -28.64 -13.60 -17.09
CA GLN A 253 -29.69 -13.86 -16.09
C GLN A 253 -30.52 -12.60 -15.73
N GLY A 254 -30.04 -11.41 -16.07
CA GLY A 254 -30.74 -10.15 -15.84
C GLY A 254 -29.81 -8.95 -15.83
N SER A 255 -30.29 -7.82 -15.30
CA SER A 255 -29.50 -6.58 -15.19
C SER A 255 -28.53 -6.62 -14.01
N TYR A 256 -27.49 -5.75 -14.04
CA TYR A 256 -26.56 -5.55 -12.94
C TYR A 256 -27.29 -5.21 -11.63
N GLN A 257 -28.30 -4.34 -11.68
CA GLN A 257 -29.08 -3.95 -10.51
C GLN A 257 -29.88 -5.12 -9.92
N GLN A 258 -30.42 -6.01 -10.75
CA GLN A 258 -31.08 -7.23 -10.30
C GLN A 258 -30.08 -8.18 -9.61
N GLY A 259 -28.88 -8.30 -10.15
CA GLY A 259 -27.79 -9.06 -9.53
C GLY A 259 -27.39 -8.49 -8.16
N GLN A 260 -27.31 -7.17 -8.01
CA GLN A 260 -27.05 -6.53 -6.72
C GLN A 260 -28.14 -6.82 -5.68
N LYS A 261 -29.41 -6.71 -6.09
CA LYS A 261 -30.53 -7.00 -5.22
C LYS A 261 -30.51 -8.46 -4.73
N LEU A 262 -30.31 -9.40 -5.65
CA LEU A 262 -30.19 -10.82 -5.34
C LEU A 262 -29.03 -11.12 -4.37
N ALA A 263 -27.86 -10.49 -4.58
CA ALA A 263 -26.71 -10.67 -3.70
C ALA A 263 -27.01 -10.20 -2.27
N ARG A 264 -27.68 -9.04 -2.12
CA ARG A 264 -28.11 -8.51 -0.81
C ARG A 264 -29.14 -9.39 -0.13
N GLU A 265 -30.16 -9.85 -0.85
CA GLU A 265 -31.21 -10.74 -0.30
C GLU A 265 -30.61 -12.07 0.21
N ARG A 266 -29.67 -12.66 -0.57
CA ARG A 266 -28.96 -13.87 -0.14
C ARG A 266 -28.08 -13.65 1.07
N LEU A 267 -27.40 -12.51 1.16
CA LEU A 267 -26.60 -12.16 2.34
C LEU A 267 -27.48 -12.04 3.59
N VAL A 268 -28.59 -11.29 3.50
CA VAL A 268 -29.52 -11.11 4.62
C VAL A 268 -30.11 -12.46 5.07
N SER A 269 -30.53 -13.31 4.13
CA SER A 269 -31.07 -14.63 4.45
C SER A 269 -30.03 -15.57 5.07
N ALA A 270 -28.76 -15.47 4.69
CA ALA A 270 -27.67 -16.22 5.32
C ALA A 270 -27.41 -15.76 6.76
N LEU A 271 -27.35 -14.44 6.99
CA LEU A 271 -27.17 -13.88 8.34
C LEU A 271 -28.30 -14.23 9.31
N GLN A 272 -29.52 -14.36 8.81
CA GLN A 272 -30.69 -14.79 9.63
C GLN A 272 -30.68 -16.28 9.99
N ARG A 273 -29.99 -17.13 9.23
CA ARG A 273 -29.84 -18.57 9.52
C ARG A 273 -28.76 -18.85 10.58
N ASP A 274 -27.78 -17.94 10.72
CA ASP A 274 -26.66 -18.09 11.65
C ASP A 274 -26.97 -17.46 13.03
N GLN A 275 -28.13 -16.87 13.23
CA GLN A 275 -28.65 -16.38 14.51
C GLN A 275 -29.59 -17.41 15.16
#